data_4c8218ff573efac17b9a4eb4db155725
#
_entry.id   4c8218ff573efac17b9a4eb4db155725
#
_cell.length_a   1.000
_cell.length_b   1.000
_cell.length_c   1.000
_cell.angle_alpha   90.00
_cell.angle_beta   90.00
_cell.angle_gamma   90.00
#
_symmetry.space_group_name_H-M   'P 1'
#
loop_
_entity.id
_entity.type
_entity.pdbx_description
1 polymer ?
#
loop_
_entity_poly.entity_id
_entity_poly.type
_entity_poly.pdbx_seq_one_letter_code
_entity_poly.pdbx_strand_id
1 'polypeptide(L)'
;MSTPALTYSVRDRSILLPYYKRFLVEPLIPLIPARISPNAITHGGHLVNLAALALLVASAPMDKGWPFFFVPVLVHVWLWCDHADGGHARRTGQCSALGEFLDHGLDLLNATYVICMTVVALGTPPFWSVTAAVVVPAAAAITYWEQAETGVFQLGLLNQIESVCSLSVALTARGLFGVAAIAAIHVGSWPLPDLVLAVVSVVALFGILRCAMRVKQKGGRLAPFVAPLLFGIAVTLAAATGALGTLSAILVGASVYVFVGVCQLNFRIRGERPQPQAGVLVAAVVVFGVAGYRMRIGVVPAALEWGAAGVLTSVFGGLALVRGIEGHRAVEELDRAKAASA
;
A
#
# COMPACT_ATOMS: atom_id res chain seq x y z
N MET A 1 -5.11 -26.51 -24.05
CA MET A 1 -4.34 -25.27 -23.82
C MET A 1 -3.75 -25.37 -22.42
N SER A 2 -2.44 -25.45 -22.29
CA SER A 2 -1.78 -25.50 -20.99
C SER A 2 -2.07 -24.20 -20.23
N THR A 3 -2.70 -24.30 -19.07
CA THR A 3 -2.93 -23.15 -18.16
C THR A 3 -1.56 -22.52 -17.87
N PRO A 4 -1.35 -21.23 -18.12
CA PRO A 4 -0.09 -20.62 -17.79
C PRO A 4 0.14 -20.79 -16.30
N ALA A 5 1.19 -21.51 -15.92
CA ALA A 5 1.63 -21.53 -14.54
C ALA A 5 1.88 -20.06 -14.15
N LEU A 6 1.34 -19.63 -13.00
CA LEU A 6 1.61 -18.30 -12.42
C LEU A 6 3.08 -18.24 -11.96
N THR A 7 3.99 -18.46 -12.89
CA THR A 7 5.43 -18.36 -12.65
C THR A 7 5.85 -16.93 -12.88
N TYR A 8 6.35 -16.29 -11.86
CA TYR A 8 6.97 -14.98 -11.96
C TYR A 8 8.31 -14.98 -11.23
N SER A 9 9.19 -14.10 -11.66
CA SER A 9 10.45 -13.90 -10.95
C SER A 9 10.32 -12.73 -9.98
N VAL A 10 10.70 -12.97 -8.72
CA VAL A 10 10.82 -11.92 -7.71
C VAL A 10 12.25 -11.37 -7.73
N ARG A 11 12.37 -10.06 -7.77
CA ARG A 11 13.64 -9.35 -7.59
C ARG A 11 13.50 -8.36 -6.46
N ASP A 12 13.87 -8.78 -5.27
CA ASP A 12 13.91 -7.94 -4.09
C ASP A 12 15.33 -7.45 -3.83
N ARG A 13 15.47 -6.15 -3.63
CA ARG A 13 16.75 -5.47 -3.36
C ARG A 13 16.80 -4.85 -1.96
N SER A 14 15.87 -5.22 -1.08
CA SER A 14 15.88 -4.75 0.31
C SER A 14 17.22 -5.02 0.97
N ILE A 15 17.72 -4.03 1.68
CA ILE A 15 18.98 -4.12 2.43
C ILE A 15 18.78 -4.97 3.68
N LEU A 16 17.63 -4.84 4.36
CA LEU A 16 17.37 -5.49 5.63
C LEU A 16 16.76 -6.89 5.48
N LEU A 17 16.11 -7.21 4.35
CA LEU A 17 15.42 -8.48 4.12
C LEU A 17 16.28 -9.72 4.36
N PRO A 18 17.54 -9.82 3.87
CA PRO A 18 18.36 -11.01 4.10
C PRO A 18 18.61 -11.26 5.58
N TYR A 19 18.84 -10.20 6.37
CA TYR A 19 19.07 -10.29 7.81
C TYR A 19 17.78 -10.62 8.55
N TYR A 20 16.67 -9.96 8.18
CA TYR A 20 15.36 -10.20 8.78
C TYR A 20 14.92 -11.66 8.59
N LYS A 21 15.03 -12.20 7.37
CA LYS A 21 14.72 -13.60 7.08
C LYS A 21 15.61 -14.54 7.89
N ARG A 22 16.92 -14.36 7.83
CA ARG A 22 17.87 -15.27 8.47
C ARG A 22 17.71 -15.34 9.99
N PHE A 23 17.47 -14.22 10.65
CA PHE A 23 17.50 -14.14 12.11
C PHE A 23 16.12 -14.19 12.77
N LEU A 24 15.07 -13.73 12.10
CA LEU A 24 13.74 -13.58 12.69
C LEU A 24 12.67 -14.48 12.03
N VAL A 25 12.74 -14.75 10.74
CA VAL A 25 11.69 -15.51 10.04
C VAL A 25 12.03 -16.99 9.96
N GLU A 26 13.13 -17.34 9.30
CA GLU A 26 13.50 -18.73 9.01
C GLU A 26 13.62 -19.63 10.27
N PRO A 27 14.20 -19.18 11.40
CA PRO A 27 14.31 -19.99 12.59
C PRO A 27 12.96 -20.32 13.24
N LEU A 28 11.94 -19.48 13.04
CA LEU A 28 10.63 -19.63 13.67
C LEU A 28 9.63 -20.38 12.79
N ILE A 29 9.82 -20.46 11.47
CA ILE A 29 8.93 -21.21 10.55
C ILE A 29 8.73 -22.68 11.00
N PRO A 30 9.77 -23.44 11.42
CA PRO A 30 9.59 -24.83 11.86
C PRO A 30 8.69 -24.98 13.08
N LEU A 31 8.54 -23.93 13.90
CA LEU A 31 7.71 -23.94 15.10
C LEU A 31 6.22 -23.79 14.78
N ILE A 32 5.86 -23.37 13.55
CA ILE A 32 4.47 -23.24 13.14
C ILE A 32 3.90 -24.63 12.88
N PRO A 33 2.82 -25.06 13.58
CA PRO A 33 2.19 -26.36 13.33
C PRO A 33 1.71 -26.49 11.88
N ALA A 34 1.96 -27.65 11.24
CA ALA A 34 1.59 -27.87 9.84
C ALA A 34 0.06 -27.81 9.57
N ARG A 35 -0.77 -27.94 10.62
CA ARG A 35 -2.24 -27.79 10.55
C ARG A 35 -2.70 -26.35 10.36
N ILE A 36 -1.86 -25.37 10.64
CA ILE A 36 -2.19 -23.96 10.40
C ILE A 36 -1.96 -23.70 8.91
N SER A 37 -3.00 -23.25 8.20
CA SER A 37 -2.86 -22.94 6.78
C SER A 37 -2.04 -21.65 6.58
N PRO A 38 -1.24 -21.54 5.51
CA PRO A 38 -0.53 -20.30 5.16
C PRO A 38 -1.47 -19.08 5.10
N ASN A 39 -2.64 -19.25 4.48
CA ASN A 39 -3.64 -18.18 4.38
C ASN A 39 -4.15 -17.70 5.74
N ALA A 40 -4.20 -18.58 6.77
CA ALA A 40 -4.56 -18.15 8.12
C ALA A 40 -3.47 -17.27 8.75
N ILE A 41 -2.20 -17.48 8.41
CA ILE A 41 -1.07 -16.65 8.85
C ILE A 41 -1.17 -15.28 8.17
N THR A 42 -1.37 -15.24 6.85
CA THR A 42 -1.57 -14.01 6.08
C THR A 42 -2.72 -13.17 6.63
N HIS A 43 -3.91 -13.78 6.82
CA HIS A 43 -5.07 -13.07 7.39
C HIS A 43 -4.84 -12.64 8.84
N GLY A 44 -4.23 -13.48 9.66
CA GLY A 44 -3.90 -13.16 11.05
C GLY A 44 -2.96 -11.96 11.13
N GLY A 45 -1.91 -11.94 10.31
CA GLY A 45 -0.99 -10.82 10.19
C GLY A 45 -1.70 -9.53 9.76
N HIS A 46 -2.55 -9.60 8.73
CA HIS A 46 -3.33 -8.45 8.26
C HIS A 46 -4.24 -7.87 9.35
N LEU A 47 -4.95 -8.73 10.09
CA LEU A 47 -5.81 -8.27 11.19
C LEU A 47 -5.00 -7.61 12.32
N VAL A 48 -3.80 -8.12 12.61
CA VAL A 48 -2.88 -7.51 13.60
C VAL A 48 -2.43 -6.13 13.11
N ASN A 49 -2.11 -5.96 11.82
CA ASN A 49 -1.72 -4.66 11.26
C ASN A 49 -2.89 -3.66 11.27
N LEU A 50 -4.10 -4.12 10.97
CA LEU A 50 -5.31 -3.31 11.08
C LEU A 50 -5.57 -2.88 12.53
N ALA A 51 -5.38 -3.78 13.49
CA ALA A 51 -5.49 -3.47 14.91
C ALA A 51 -4.42 -2.46 15.36
N ALA A 52 -3.20 -2.56 14.83
CA ALA A 52 -2.13 -1.59 15.06
C ALA A 52 -2.53 -0.18 14.58
N LEU A 53 -3.08 -0.07 13.36
CA LEU A 53 -3.59 1.19 12.82
C LEU A 53 -4.74 1.73 13.68
N ALA A 54 -5.71 0.90 14.04
CA ALA A 54 -6.86 1.31 14.85
C ALA A 54 -6.42 1.82 16.23
N LEU A 55 -5.50 1.10 16.89
CA LEU A 55 -4.92 1.52 18.17
C LEU A 55 -4.21 2.87 18.04
N LEU A 56 -3.40 3.05 16.99
CA LEU A 56 -2.66 4.28 16.77
C LEU A 56 -3.58 5.46 16.49
N VAL A 57 -4.62 5.27 15.66
CA VAL A 57 -5.62 6.33 15.36
C VAL A 57 -6.38 6.70 16.63
N ALA A 58 -6.80 5.73 17.44
CA ALA A 58 -7.46 5.98 18.72
C ALA A 58 -6.55 6.72 19.71
N SER A 59 -5.23 6.51 19.61
CA SER A 59 -4.21 7.14 20.45
C SER A 59 -3.66 8.45 19.87
N ALA A 60 -4.09 8.85 18.66
CA ALA A 60 -3.59 10.06 17.99
C ALA A 60 -3.70 11.35 18.83
N PRO A 61 -4.78 11.56 19.67
CA PRO A 61 -4.86 12.71 20.58
C PRO A 61 -3.82 12.70 21.70
N MET A 62 -3.20 11.55 22.00
CA MET A 62 -2.14 11.45 23.00
C MET A 62 -0.84 11.99 22.41
N ASP A 63 -0.15 12.84 23.18
CA ASP A 63 1.18 13.32 22.75
C ASP A 63 2.21 12.22 22.83
N LYS A 64 2.21 11.45 23.93
CA LYS A 64 3.13 10.34 24.22
C LYS A 64 2.45 9.28 25.10
N GLY A 65 3.11 8.14 25.27
CA GLY A 65 2.63 7.08 26.14
C GLY A 65 2.80 5.68 25.57
N TRP A 66 2.27 4.68 26.26
CA TRP A 66 2.47 3.26 25.96
C TRP A 66 2.02 2.80 24.56
N PRO A 67 0.94 3.38 23.93
CA PRO A 67 0.52 2.87 22.62
C PRO A 67 1.62 3.00 21.55
N PHE A 68 2.43 4.06 21.63
CA PHE A 68 3.53 4.31 20.69
C PHE A 68 4.68 3.32 20.80
N PHE A 69 4.76 2.55 21.87
CA PHE A 69 5.71 1.43 22.04
C PHE A 69 5.07 0.09 21.67
N PHE A 70 3.75 -0.04 21.82
CA PHE A 70 3.06 -1.29 21.54
C PHE A 70 2.72 -1.45 20.07
N VAL A 71 2.34 -0.37 19.36
CA VAL A 71 2.07 -0.40 17.92
C VAL A 71 3.26 -0.94 17.11
N PRO A 72 4.54 -0.54 17.33
CA PRO A 72 5.69 -1.18 16.71
C PRO A 72 5.71 -2.71 16.85
N VAL A 73 5.39 -3.23 18.04
CA VAL A 73 5.34 -4.69 18.26
C VAL A 73 4.30 -5.33 17.35
N LEU A 74 3.09 -4.78 17.27
CA LEU A 74 2.03 -5.30 16.41
C LEU A 74 2.43 -5.27 14.92
N VAL A 75 3.03 -4.17 14.47
CA VAL A 75 3.47 -4.04 13.07
C VAL A 75 4.59 -5.03 12.75
N HIS A 76 5.50 -5.32 13.69
CA HIS A 76 6.51 -6.36 13.50
C HIS A 76 5.94 -7.77 13.54
N VAL A 77 4.89 -8.04 14.32
CA VAL A 77 4.15 -9.31 14.28
C VAL A 77 3.51 -9.51 12.91
N TRP A 78 2.84 -8.49 12.36
CA TRP A 78 2.34 -8.56 10.99
C TRP A 78 3.45 -8.82 9.97
N LEU A 79 4.53 -8.03 10.01
CA LEU A 79 5.66 -8.17 9.09
C LEU A 79 6.26 -9.60 9.14
N TRP A 80 6.33 -10.18 10.33
CA TRP A 80 6.77 -11.56 10.51
C TRP A 80 5.80 -12.55 9.86
N CYS A 81 4.49 -12.41 10.06
CA CYS A 81 3.46 -13.26 9.45
C CYS A 81 3.56 -13.24 7.92
N ASP A 82 3.71 -12.07 7.34
CA ASP A 82 3.82 -11.78 5.92
C ASP A 82 5.03 -12.50 5.26
N HIS A 83 6.15 -12.54 5.95
CA HIS A 83 7.32 -13.26 5.45
C HIS A 83 7.35 -14.76 5.81
N ALA A 84 6.59 -15.17 6.83
CA ALA A 84 6.56 -16.54 7.29
C ALA A 84 5.59 -17.42 6.50
N ASP A 85 4.46 -16.87 6.00
CA ASP A 85 3.39 -17.64 5.34
C ASP A 85 3.88 -18.36 4.07
N GLY A 86 4.59 -17.68 3.18
CA GLY A 86 5.19 -18.30 2.00
C GLY A 86 6.27 -19.34 2.35
N GLY A 87 7.07 -19.10 3.39
CA GLY A 87 8.01 -20.07 3.93
C GLY A 87 7.32 -21.31 4.49
N HIS A 88 6.25 -21.11 5.25
CA HIS A 88 5.41 -22.17 5.80
C HIS A 88 4.68 -22.96 4.69
N ALA A 89 4.15 -22.25 3.66
CA ALA A 89 3.51 -22.87 2.50
C ALA A 89 4.47 -23.82 1.77
N ARG A 90 5.70 -23.40 1.51
CA ARG A 90 6.73 -24.23 0.88
C ARG A 90 7.10 -25.43 1.75
N ARG A 91 7.27 -25.23 3.05
CA ARG A 91 7.60 -26.32 4.01
C ARG A 91 6.52 -27.38 4.09
N THR A 92 5.24 -26.99 4.02
CA THR A 92 4.08 -27.88 4.20
C THR A 92 3.48 -28.37 2.88
N GLY A 93 4.01 -27.95 1.72
CA GLY A 93 3.45 -28.28 0.41
C GLY A 93 2.10 -27.62 0.12
N GLN A 94 1.75 -26.53 0.81
CA GLN A 94 0.47 -25.83 0.70
C GLN A 94 0.54 -24.58 -0.18
N CYS A 95 1.48 -24.51 -1.13
CA CYS A 95 1.55 -23.39 -2.08
C CYS A 95 0.34 -23.42 -3.02
N SER A 96 -0.35 -22.28 -3.14
CA SER A 96 -1.53 -22.14 -4.00
C SER A 96 -1.58 -20.78 -4.69
N ALA A 97 -2.30 -20.69 -5.82
CA ALA A 97 -2.54 -19.42 -6.50
C ALA A 97 -3.42 -18.49 -5.64
N LEU A 98 -4.32 -19.07 -4.85
CA LEU A 98 -5.13 -18.34 -3.89
C LEU A 98 -4.26 -17.67 -2.81
N GLY A 99 -3.27 -18.41 -2.26
CA GLY A 99 -2.35 -17.86 -1.26
C GLY A 99 -1.59 -16.64 -1.80
N GLU A 100 -1.05 -16.73 -3.01
CA GLU A 100 -0.37 -15.62 -3.67
C GLU A 100 -1.29 -14.41 -3.91
N PHE A 101 -2.53 -14.65 -4.35
CA PHE A 101 -3.50 -13.59 -4.57
C PHE A 101 -3.88 -12.86 -3.27
N LEU A 102 -4.10 -13.61 -2.19
CA LEU A 102 -4.43 -13.04 -0.89
C LEU A 102 -3.28 -12.23 -0.31
N ASP A 103 -2.08 -12.75 -0.36
CA ASP A 103 -0.85 -12.10 0.09
C ASP A 103 -0.68 -10.74 -0.62
N HIS A 104 -0.57 -10.74 -1.94
CA HIS A 104 -0.42 -9.51 -2.71
C HIS A 104 -1.61 -8.54 -2.61
N GLY A 105 -2.84 -9.07 -2.51
CA GLY A 105 -4.05 -8.24 -2.35
C GLY A 105 -4.09 -7.51 -1.01
N LEU A 106 -3.72 -8.18 0.07
CA LEU A 106 -3.65 -7.62 1.41
C LEU A 106 -2.46 -6.67 1.57
N ASP A 107 -1.36 -6.89 0.86
CA ASP A 107 -0.20 -6.01 0.83
C ASP A 107 -0.51 -4.59 0.36
N LEU A 108 -1.46 -4.43 -0.57
CA LEU A 108 -1.94 -3.11 -0.98
C LEU A 108 -2.57 -2.32 0.19
N LEU A 109 -3.34 -3.02 1.04
CA LEU A 109 -3.93 -2.44 2.24
C LEU A 109 -2.85 -2.20 3.31
N ASN A 110 -1.97 -3.17 3.51
CA ASN A 110 -0.90 -3.11 4.50
C ASN A 110 0.07 -1.94 4.23
N ALA A 111 0.45 -1.72 2.98
CA ALA A 111 1.27 -0.56 2.58
C ALA A 111 0.56 0.77 2.90
N THR A 112 -0.75 0.82 2.67
CA THR A 112 -1.59 1.98 3.02
C THR A 112 -1.64 2.19 4.53
N TYR A 113 -1.80 1.13 5.33
CA TYR A 113 -1.81 1.24 6.79
C TYR A 113 -0.48 1.76 7.34
N VAL A 114 0.64 1.23 6.84
CA VAL A 114 1.98 1.66 7.28
C VAL A 114 2.22 3.14 7.01
N ILE A 115 1.87 3.64 5.83
CA ILE A 115 2.04 5.07 5.55
C ILE A 115 1.08 5.95 6.35
N CYS A 116 -0.17 5.52 6.57
CA CYS A 116 -1.11 6.23 7.45
C CYS A 116 -0.58 6.29 8.89
N MET A 117 -0.04 5.18 9.40
CA MET A 117 0.60 5.15 10.72
C MET A 117 1.81 6.08 10.79
N THR A 118 2.61 6.16 9.72
CA THR A 118 3.76 7.07 9.66
C THR A 118 3.32 8.54 9.70
N VAL A 119 2.27 8.89 8.96
CA VAL A 119 1.67 10.24 8.99
C VAL A 119 1.18 10.60 10.39
N VAL A 120 0.46 9.69 11.05
CA VAL A 120 -0.02 9.90 12.43
C VAL A 120 1.14 10.01 13.40
N ALA A 121 2.17 9.16 13.27
CA ALA A 121 3.36 9.16 14.14
C ALA A 121 4.10 10.49 14.10
N LEU A 122 4.24 11.08 12.92
CA LEU A 122 5.01 12.29 12.69
C LEU A 122 4.22 13.58 12.92
N GLY A 123 2.88 13.56 12.80
CA GLY A 123 2.02 14.73 13.02
C GLY A 123 2.30 15.90 12.07
N THR A 124 2.63 15.61 10.82
CA THR A 124 3.06 16.63 9.83
C THR A 124 1.90 17.44 9.24
N PRO A 125 2.19 18.63 8.68
CA PRO A 125 1.20 19.44 7.94
C PRO A 125 0.56 18.67 6.77
N PRO A 126 -0.66 19.08 6.33
CA PRO A 126 -1.45 18.34 5.35
C PRO A 126 -0.73 18.00 4.05
N PHE A 127 0.08 18.90 3.51
CA PHE A 127 0.71 18.72 2.20
C PHE A 127 1.59 17.47 2.13
N TRP A 128 2.56 17.32 3.04
CA TRP A 128 3.46 16.16 3.03
C TRP A 128 2.76 14.89 3.49
N SER A 129 1.83 15.00 4.46
CA SER A 129 1.00 13.90 4.92
C SER A 129 0.19 13.27 3.77
N VAL A 130 -0.53 14.12 3.00
CA VAL A 130 -1.33 13.66 1.86
C VAL A 130 -0.44 13.16 0.73
N THR A 131 0.62 13.91 0.39
CA THR A 131 1.53 13.50 -0.69
C THR A 131 2.09 12.10 -0.44
N ALA A 132 2.62 11.82 0.75
CA ALA A 132 3.15 10.50 1.09
C ALA A 132 2.06 9.43 1.11
N ALA A 133 0.89 9.71 1.72
CA ALA A 133 -0.23 8.77 1.81
C ALA A 133 -0.89 8.47 0.45
N VAL A 134 -0.66 9.28 -0.57
CA VAL A 134 -1.12 9.06 -1.95
C VAL A 134 -0.06 8.32 -2.76
N VAL A 135 1.20 8.79 -2.69
CA VAL A 135 2.27 8.30 -3.57
C VAL A 135 2.74 6.88 -3.18
N VAL A 136 2.72 6.53 -1.88
CA VAL A 136 3.16 5.19 -1.43
C VAL A 136 2.18 4.10 -1.89
N PRO A 137 0.86 4.19 -1.67
CA PRO A 137 -0.09 3.23 -2.25
C PRO A 137 -0.08 3.24 -3.80
N ALA A 138 0.16 4.39 -4.43
CA ALA A 138 0.36 4.48 -5.87
C ALA A 138 1.55 3.62 -6.32
N ALA A 139 2.68 3.73 -5.63
CA ALA A 139 3.88 2.94 -5.94
C ALA A 139 3.62 1.43 -5.80
N ALA A 140 2.89 1.00 -4.75
CA ALA A 140 2.48 -0.39 -4.59
C ALA A 140 1.61 -0.85 -5.77
N ALA A 141 0.54 -0.12 -6.10
CA ALA A 141 -0.36 -0.46 -7.21
C ALA A 141 0.37 -0.52 -8.57
N ILE A 142 1.31 0.40 -8.80
CA ILE A 142 2.11 0.47 -10.03
C ILE A 142 3.14 -0.67 -10.13
N THR A 143 3.63 -1.19 -9.01
CA THR A 143 4.50 -2.38 -8.98
C THR A 143 3.74 -3.61 -9.49
N TYR A 144 2.46 -3.77 -9.14
CA TYR A 144 1.60 -4.84 -9.68
C TYR A 144 1.29 -4.66 -11.17
N TRP A 145 1.13 -3.41 -11.64
CA TRP A 145 1.03 -3.14 -13.08
C TRP A 145 2.32 -3.53 -13.82
N GLU A 146 3.49 -3.18 -13.30
CA GLU A 146 4.76 -3.62 -13.88
C GLU A 146 4.85 -5.14 -13.94
N GLN A 147 4.45 -5.83 -12.87
CA GLN A 147 4.43 -7.28 -12.82
C GLN A 147 3.50 -7.88 -13.89
N ALA A 148 2.29 -7.30 -14.08
CA ALA A 148 1.34 -7.75 -15.07
C ALA A 148 1.82 -7.53 -16.52
N GLU A 149 2.57 -6.45 -16.79
CA GLU A 149 3.13 -6.15 -18.12
C GLU A 149 4.43 -6.91 -18.41
N THR A 150 5.23 -7.22 -17.39
CA THR A 150 6.61 -7.70 -17.57
C THR A 150 6.86 -9.12 -17.07
N GLY A 151 5.95 -9.68 -16.29
CA GLY A 151 6.12 -10.98 -15.61
C GLY A 151 7.14 -10.96 -14.47
N VAL A 152 7.64 -9.80 -14.06
CA VAL A 152 8.67 -9.67 -13.00
C VAL A 152 8.15 -8.77 -11.88
N PHE A 153 8.09 -9.28 -10.67
CA PHE A 153 7.81 -8.50 -9.47
C PHE A 153 9.11 -7.90 -8.93
N GLN A 154 9.26 -6.58 -9.01
CA GLN A 154 10.48 -5.89 -8.61
C GLN A 154 10.25 -4.95 -7.44
N LEU A 155 10.96 -5.20 -6.34
CA LEU A 155 11.00 -4.35 -5.17
C LEU A 155 12.31 -3.56 -5.11
N GLY A 156 12.23 -2.35 -4.55
CA GLY A 156 13.35 -1.42 -4.43
C GLY A 156 14.30 -1.76 -3.28
N LEU A 157 15.25 -0.83 -3.03
CA LEU A 157 16.18 -0.90 -1.88
C LEU A 157 15.48 -0.58 -0.56
N LEU A 158 14.50 0.31 -0.61
CA LEU A 158 13.66 0.67 0.53
C LEU A 158 12.26 0.12 0.23
N ASN A 159 11.87 -0.88 0.97
CA ASN A 159 10.58 -1.55 0.83
C ASN A 159 9.89 -1.74 2.20
N GLN A 160 9.12 -2.78 2.34
CA GLN A 160 8.28 -3.04 3.51
C GLN A 160 9.06 -3.06 4.83
N ILE A 161 10.21 -3.76 4.90
CA ILE A 161 10.98 -3.91 6.15
C ILE A 161 11.59 -2.58 6.57
N GLU A 162 12.23 -1.87 5.63
CA GLU A 162 12.80 -0.56 5.90
C GLU A 162 11.72 0.43 6.35
N SER A 163 10.53 0.37 5.73
CA SER A 163 9.39 1.23 6.09
C SER A 163 8.88 0.93 7.51
N VAL A 164 8.76 -0.35 7.88
CA VAL A 164 8.34 -0.77 9.22
C VAL A 164 9.38 -0.39 10.28
N CYS A 165 10.67 -0.59 10.00
CA CYS A 165 11.73 -0.16 10.90
C CYS A 165 11.71 1.36 11.11
N SER A 166 11.55 2.13 10.04
CA SER A 166 11.46 3.59 10.11
C SER A 166 10.24 4.06 10.89
N LEU A 167 9.08 3.43 10.66
CA LEU A 167 7.85 3.68 11.43
C LEU A 167 8.06 3.38 12.92
N SER A 168 8.71 2.27 13.24
CA SER A 168 8.98 1.88 14.63
C SER A 168 9.87 2.89 15.34
N VAL A 169 10.88 3.43 14.66
CA VAL A 169 11.72 4.52 15.18
C VAL A 169 10.89 5.78 15.42
N ALA A 170 10.07 6.19 14.46
CA ALA A 170 9.21 7.37 14.57
C ALA A 170 8.21 7.26 15.73
N LEU A 171 7.55 6.09 15.87
CA LEU A 171 6.61 5.82 16.96
C LEU A 171 7.32 5.81 18.32
N THR A 172 8.47 5.16 18.43
CA THR A 172 9.26 5.13 19.67
C THR A 172 9.69 6.54 20.05
N ALA A 173 10.17 7.34 19.09
CA ALA A 173 10.55 8.72 19.34
C ALA A 173 9.33 9.55 19.81
N ARG A 174 8.16 9.38 19.19
CA ARG A 174 6.93 10.02 19.66
C ARG A 174 6.55 9.60 21.08
N GLY A 175 6.63 8.31 21.38
CA GLY A 175 6.33 7.78 22.72
C GLY A 175 7.21 8.36 23.82
N LEU A 176 8.49 8.63 23.51
CA LEU A 176 9.45 9.19 24.43
C LEU A 176 9.34 10.73 24.56
N PHE A 177 9.29 11.41 23.42
CA PHE A 177 9.51 12.86 23.38
C PHE A 177 8.24 13.66 23.06
N GLY A 178 7.23 13.04 22.46
CA GLY A 178 6.03 13.71 21.97
C GLY A 178 6.20 14.32 20.57
N VAL A 179 5.09 14.63 19.91
CA VAL A 179 5.09 15.12 18.53
C VAL A 179 5.71 16.51 18.40
N ALA A 180 5.46 17.38 19.39
CA ALA A 180 6.00 18.75 19.38
C ALA A 180 7.53 18.78 19.46
N ALA A 181 8.14 17.91 20.27
CA ALA A 181 9.58 17.80 20.37
C ALA A 181 10.23 17.28 19.07
N ILE A 182 9.58 16.33 18.39
CA ILE A 182 10.03 15.83 17.08
C ILE A 182 9.93 16.94 16.03
N ALA A 183 8.82 17.68 16.02
CA ALA A 183 8.61 18.79 15.08
C ALA A 183 9.58 19.95 15.31
N ALA A 184 10.10 20.12 16.51
CA ALA A 184 11.11 21.13 16.85
C ALA A 184 12.51 20.79 16.30
N ILE A 185 12.76 19.54 15.90
CA ILE A 185 14.04 19.14 15.27
C ILE A 185 14.04 19.63 13.83
N HIS A 186 15.07 20.39 13.44
CA HIS A 186 15.23 20.90 12.09
C HIS A 186 16.53 20.42 11.45
N VAL A 187 16.48 20.18 10.16
CA VAL A 187 17.64 19.95 9.30
C VAL A 187 17.68 21.10 8.28
N GLY A 188 18.54 22.05 8.52
CA GLY A 188 18.48 23.35 7.83
C GLY A 188 17.19 24.10 8.18
N SER A 189 16.41 24.48 7.17
CA SER A 189 15.11 25.17 7.34
C SER A 189 13.92 24.20 7.44
N TRP A 190 14.13 22.88 7.33
CA TRP A 190 13.06 21.89 7.25
C TRP A 190 12.83 21.23 8.62
N PRO A 191 11.57 21.20 9.11
CA PRO A 191 11.22 20.31 10.22
C PRO A 191 11.52 18.86 9.86
N LEU A 192 12.09 18.10 10.79
CA LEU A 192 12.46 16.69 10.54
C LEU A 192 11.29 15.83 10.03
N PRO A 193 10.06 15.93 10.58
CA PRO A 193 8.92 15.18 10.08
C PRO A 193 8.58 15.46 8.62
N ASP A 194 8.61 16.74 8.21
CA ASP A 194 8.35 17.16 6.83
C ASP A 194 9.42 16.60 5.88
N LEU A 195 10.68 16.69 6.29
CA LEU A 195 11.80 16.15 5.52
C LEU A 195 11.66 14.62 5.34
N VAL A 196 11.29 13.90 6.39
CA VAL A 196 11.07 12.44 6.32
C VAL A 196 9.99 12.11 5.30
N LEU A 197 8.81 12.75 5.36
CA LEU A 197 7.73 12.46 4.42
C LEU A 197 8.04 12.96 2.99
N ALA A 198 8.79 14.05 2.85
CA ALA A 198 9.29 14.50 1.55
C ALA A 198 10.22 13.46 0.93
N VAL A 199 11.17 12.93 1.69
CA VAL A 199 12.09 11.88 1.23
C VAL A 199 11.32 10.60 0.85
N VAL A 200 10.38 10.15 1.70
CA VAL A 200 9.52 9.00 1.39
C VAL A 200 8.77 9.21 0.08
N SER A 201 8.18 10.40 -0.11
CA SER A 201 7.45 10.74 -1.33
C SER A 201 8.34 10.73 -2.57
N VAL A 202 9.53 11.32 -2.49
CA VAL A 202 10.50 11.35 -3.60
C VAL A 202 10.98 9.94 -3.96
N VAL A 203 11.28 9.11 -2.97
CA VAL A 203 11.71 7.72 -3.19
C VAL A 203 10.59 6.91 -3.85
N ALA A 204 9.34 7.07 -3.40
CA ALA A 204 8.19 6.38 -3.99
C ALA A 204 7.93 6.86 -5.44
N LEU A 205 7.98 8.17 -5.71
CA LEU A 205 7.89 8.74 -7.07
C LEU A 205 8.98 8.20 -7.99
N PHE A 206 10.21 8.15 -7.50
CA PHE A 206 11.32 7.56 -8.25
C PHE A 206 11.09 6.08 -8.56
N GLY A 207 10.52 5.33 -7.61
CA GLY A 207 10.07 3.95 -7.80
C GLY A 207 9.05 3.84 -8.94
N ILE A 208 8.01 4.67 -8.92
CA ILE A 208 6.97 4.75 -9.96
C ILE A 208 7.59 5.02 -11.34
N LEU A 209 8.47 6.01 -11.45
CA LEU A 209 9.14 6.36 -12.71
C LEU A 209 10.01 5.20 -13.22
N ARG A 210 10.73 4.51 -12.34
CA ARG A 210 11.50 3.33 -12.71
C ARG A 210 10.63 2.18 -13.21
N CYS A 211 9.48 1.92 -12.59
CA CYS A 211 8.51 0.94 -13.08
C CYS A 211 8.08 1.30 -14.51
N ALA A 212 7.66 2.54 -14.76
CA ALA A 212 7.25 2.99 -16.08
C ALA A 212 8.38 2.85 -17.14
N MET A 213 9.61 3.21 -16.78
CA MET A 213 10.76 3.04 -17.66
C MET A 213 11.02 1.56 -18.01
N ARG A 214 10.98 0.65 -17.02
CA ARG A 214 11.20 -0.79 -17.26
C ARG A 214 10.10 -1.41 -18.11
N VAL A 215 8.82 -1.02 -17.89
CA VAL A 215 7.71 -1.45 -18.74
C VAL A 215 7.92 -0.99 -20.17
N LYS A 216 8.28 0.29 -20.38
CA LYS A 216 8.58 0.81 -21.73
C LYS A 216 9.74 0.08 -22.39
N GLN A 217 10.83 -0.18 -21.66
CA GLN A 217 12.00 -0.91 -22.20
C GLN A 217 11.66 -2.35 -22.63
N LYS A 218 10.68 -2.99 -22.02
CA LYS A 218 10.18 -4.32 -22.37
C LYS A 218 9.05 -4.31 -23.42
N GLY A 219 8.73 -3.16 -24.01
CA GLY A 219 7.67 -3.01 -25.00
C GLY A 219 6.25 -3.06 -24.42
N GLY A 220 6.11 -2.88 -23.11
CA GLY A 220 4.80 -2.81 -22.44
C GLY A 220 4.10 -1.48 -22.69
N ARG A 221 2.80 -1.43 -22.36
CA ARG A 221 1.94 -0.26 -22.63
C ARG A 221 1.89 0.68 -21.44
N LEU A 222 2.11 1.98 -21.68
CA LEU A 222 2.02 3.02 -20.66
C LEU A 222 0.60 3.57 -20.45
N ALA A 223 -0.34 3.30 -21.36
CA ALA A 223 -1.70 3.82 -21.27
C ALA A 223 -2.42 3.50 -19.95
N PRO A 224 -2.30 2.28 -19.36
CA PRO A 224 -2.90 1.98 -18.05
C PRO A 224 -2.33 2.81 -16.89
N PHE A 225 -1.12 3.36 -17.05
CA PHE A 225 -0.44 4.18 -16.04
C PHE A 225 -0.96 5.62 -15.96
N VAL A 226 -1.53 6.15 -17.07
CA VAL A 226 -1.86 7.59 -17.20
C VAL A 226 -2.95 8.01 -16.21
N ALA A 227 -4.06 7.25 -16.12
CA ALA A 227 -5.17 7.62 -15.24
C ALA A 227 -4.78 7.60 -13.75
N PRO A 228 -4.09 6.58 -13.22
CA PRO A 228 -3.56 6.59 -11.85
C PRO A 228 -2.60 7.77 -11.58
N LEU A 229 -1.74 8.12 -12.53
CA LEU A 229 -0.83 9.25 -12.38
C LEU A 229 -1.59 10.58 -12.27
N LEU A 230 -2.52 10.84 -13.19
CA LEU A 230 -3.35 12.06 -13.18
C LEU A 230 -4.17 12.16 -11.90
N PHE A 231 -4.71 11.03 -11.42
CA PHE A 231 -5.43 10.98 -10.15
C PHE A 231 -4.55 11.36 -8.96
N GLY A 232 -3.34 10.84 -8.85
CA GLY A 232 -2.40 11.19 -7.79
C GLY A 232 -2.05 12.68 -7.79
N ILE A 233 -1.81 13.24 -8.99
CA ILE A 233 -1.57 14.70 -9.16
C ILE A 233 -2.80 15.49 -8.69
N ALA A 234 -4.02 15.05 -9.06
CA ALA A 234 -5.26 15.74 -8.69
C ALA A 234 -5.46 15.78 -7.17
N VAL A 235 -5.27 14.66 -6.46
CA VAL A 235 -5.44 14.58 -5.00
C VAL A 235 -4.38 15.43 -4.29
N THR A 236 -3.12 15.37 -4.72
CA THR A 236 -2.04 16.17 -4.16
C THR A 236 -2.29 17.68 -4.37
N LEU A 237 -2.75 18.08 -5.54
CA LEU A 237 -3.12 19.46 -5.83
C LEU A 237 -4.33 19.91 -4.99
N ALA A 238 -5.35 19.07 -4.85
CA ALA A 238 -6.52 19.37 -4.03
C ALA A 238 -6.16 19.57 -2.56
N ALA A 239 -5.23 18.76 -2.03
CA ALA A 239 -4.70 18.94 -0.69
C ALA A 239 -3.85 20.23 -0.56
N ALA A 240 -2.98 20.49 -1.52
CA ALA A 240 -2.12 21.68 -1.54
C ALA A 240 -2.93 22.99 -1.58
N THR A 241 -4.07 22.98 -2.28
CA THR A 241 -4.99 24.15 -2.34
C THR A 241 -5.96 24.22 -1.16
N GLY A 242 -5.98 23.22 -0.28
CA GLY A 242 -6.95 23.09 0.80
C GLY A 242 -8.37 22.78 0.30
N ALA A 243 -8.50 22.20 -0.89
CA ALA A 243 -9.76 21.75 -1.46
C ALA A 243 -10.24 20.41 -0.87
N LEU A 244 -9.30 19.58 -0.44
CA LEU A 244 -9.52 18.37 0.36
C LEU A 244 -8.70 18.46 1.65
N GLY A 245 -9.32 18.13 2.77
CA GLY A 245 -8.61 17.95 4.03
C GLY A 245 -7.77 16.67 4.02
N THR A 246 -6.89 16.53 5.00
CA THR A 246 -5.97 15.38 5.08
C THR A 246 -6.70 14.04 5.07
N LEU A 247 -7.75 13.89 5.87
CA LEU A 247 -8.47 12.62 6.00
C LEU A 247 -9.24 12.28 4.72
N SER A 248 -9.98 13.25 4.13
CA SER A 248 -10.72 13.04 2.90
C SER A 248 -9.80 12.69 1.73
N ALA A 249 -8.65 13.36 1.62
CA ALA A 249 -7.65 13.07 0.58
C ALA A 249 -7.02 11.67 0.74
N ILE A 250 -6.69 11.25 1.98
CA ILE A 250 -6.15 9.92 2.27
C ILE A 250 -7.19 8.83 1.94
N LEU A 251 -8.45 8.99 2.35
CA LEU A 251 -9.50 8.01 2.08
C LEU A 251 -9.75 7.83 0.58
N VAL A 252 -9.83 8.93 -0.17
CA VAL A 252 -10.00 8.90 -1.63
C VAL A 252 -8.77 8.28 -2.29
N GLY A 253 -7.57 8.70 -1.90
CA GLY A 253 -6.31 8.16 -2.43
C GLY A 253 -6.19 6.65 -2.20
N ALA A 254 -6.38 6.20 -0.96
CA ALA A 254 -6.29 4.80 -0.58
C ALA A 254 -7.28 3.93 -1.36
N SER A 255 -8.56 4.32 -1.41
CA SER A 255 -9.62 3.53 -2.07
C SER A 255 -9.36 3.36 -3.57
N VAL A 256 -8.92 4.42 -4.26
CA VAL A 256 -8.62 4.35 -5.70
C VAL A 256 -7.37 3.52 -5.97
N TYR A 257 -6.28 3.67 -5.20
CA TYR A 257 -5.08 2.89 -5.46
C TYR A 257 -5.19 1.42 -5.07
N VAL A 258 -5.95 1.08 -4.03
CA VAL A 258 -6.31 -0.31 -3.73
C VAL A 258 -7.12 -0.90 -4.90
N PHE A 259 -8.13 -0.19 -5.41
CA PHE A 259 -8.86 -0.63 -6.61
C PHE A 259 -7.93 -0.83 -7.81
N VAL A 260 -7.06 0.13 -8.11
CA VAL A 260 -6.08 0.02 -9.21
C VAL A 260 -5.22 -1.23 -9.03
N GLY A 261 -4.63 -1.45 -7.86
CA GLY A 261 -3.78 -2.59 -7.58
C GLY A 261 -4.49 -3.94 -7.72
N VAL A 262 -5.71 -4.07 -7.18
CA VAL A 262 -6.53 -5.28 -7.32
C VAL A 262 -6.88 -5.56 -8.79
N CYS A 263 -7.16 -4.52 -9.59
CA CYS A 263 -7.36 -4.69 -11.03
C CYS A 263 -6.10 -5.24 -11.72
N GLN A 264 -4.90 -4.76 -11.36
CA GLN A 264 -3.66 -5.26 -11.94
C GLN A 264 -3.41 -6.73 -11.58
N LEU A 265 -3.68 -7.13 -10.34
CA LEU A 265 -3.61 -8.53 -9.93
C LEU A 265 -4.58 -9.41 -10.74
N ASN A 266 -5.81 -8.94 -10.97
CA ASN A 266 -6.80 -9.67 -11.78
C ASN A 266 -6.37 -9.83 -13.24
N PHE A 267 -5.82 -8.80 -13.87
CA PHE A 267 -5.27 -8.91 -15.23
C PHE A 267 -4.19 -9.97 -15.30
N ARG A 268 -3.28 -9.99 -14.32
CA ARG A 268 -2.21 -10.99 -14.26
C ARG A 268 -2.76 -12.41 -14.10
N ILE A 269 -3.70 -12.64 -13.19
CA ILE A 269 -4.30 -13.97 -12.95
C ILE A 269 -4.97 -14.51 -14.19
N ARG A 270 -5.68 -13.66 -14.93
CA ARG A 270 -6.38 -14.03 -16.17
C ARG A 270 -5.46 -14.13 -17.38
N GLY A 271 -4.15 -13.80 -17.23
CA GLY A 271 -3.22 -13.70 -18.36
C GLY A 271 -3.60 -12.58 -19.34
N GLU A 272 -4.35 -11.60 -18.88
CA GLU A 272 -4.79 -10.46 -19.68
C GLU A 272 -3.80 -9.30 -19.56
N ARG A 273 -3.71 -8.49 -20.60
CA ARG A 273 -2.91 -7.26 -20.53
C ARG A 273 -3.66 -6.18 -19.75
N PRO A 274 -2.97 -5.42 -18.88
CA PRO A 274 -3.55 -4.28 -18.20
C PRO A 274 -4.27 -3.32 -19.14
N GLN A 275 -5.46 -2.85 -18.72
CA GLN A 275 -6.26 -1.90 -19.48
C GLN A 275 -6.35 -0.56 -18.75
N PRO A 276 -6.48 0.57 -19.49
CA PRO A 276 -6.78 1.87 -18.92
C PRO A 276 -8.10 1.82 -18.14
N GLN A 277 -8.10 2.46 -16.96
CA GLN A 277 -9.27 2.46 -16.08
C GLN A 277 -9.99 3.82 -16.18
N ALA A 278 -11.02 3.89 -17.04
CA ALA A 278 -11.77 5.12 -17.27
C ALA A 278 -12.37 5.70 -15.98
N GLY A 279 -12.83 4.86 -15.04
CA GLY A 279 -13.35 5.31 -13.74
C GLY A 279 -12.32 6.10 -12.93
N VAL A 280 -11.04 5.71 -12.97
CA VAL A 280 -9.96 6.44 -12.29
C VAL A 280 -9.72 7.81 -12.95
N LEU A 281 -9.84 7.90 -14.27
CA LEU A 281 -9.77 9.18 -14.96
C LEU A 281 -10.94 10.10 -14.59
N VAL A 282 -12.16 9.55 -14.47
CA VAL A 282 -13.32 10.30 -13.98
C VAL A 282 -13.08 10.82 -12.56
N ALA A 283 -12.54 9.98 -11.66
CA ALA A 283 -12.19 10.40 -10.31
C ALA A 283 -11.15 11.54 -10.31
N ALA A 284 -10.14 11.47 -11.19
CA ALA A 284 -9.16 12.55 -11.35
C ALA A 284 -9.85 13.86 -11.78
N VAL A 285 -10.75 13.81 -12.76
CA VAL A 285 -11.50 15.00 -13.23
C VAL A 285 -12.36 15.59 -12.11
N VAL A 286 -13.05 14.75 -11.32
CA VAL A 286 -13.85 15.22 -10.17
C VAL A 286 -12.96 15.94 -9.14
N VAL A 287 -11.84 15.35 -8.77
CA VAL A 287 -10.91 15.94 -7.80
C VAL A 287 -10.27 17.24 -8.34
N PHE A 288 -9.87 17.28 -9.62
CA PHE A 288 -9.43 18.52 -10.26
C PHE A 288 -10.52 19.59 -10.28
N GLY A 289 -11.78 19.21 -10.49
CA GLY A 289 -12.93 20.12 -10.43
C GLY A 289 -13.09 20.73 -9.04
N VAL A 290 -12.97 19.94 -7.96
CA VAL A 290 -13.03 20.45 -6.58
C VAL A 290 -11.86 21.38 -6.28
N ALA A 291 -10.64 21.04 -6.73
CA ALA A 291 -9.47 21.91 -6.60
C ALA A 291 -9.64 23.24 -7.39
N GLY A 292 -10.14 23.18 -8.62
CA GLY A 292 -10.44 24.34 -9.44
C GLY A 292 -11.52 25.23 -8.84
N TYR A 293 -12.57 24.63 -8.27
CA TYR A 293 -13.59 25.35 -7.53
C TYR A 293 -12.99 26.11 -6.33
N ARG A 294 -12.13 25.47 -5.54
CA ARG A 294 -11.40 26.09 -4.43
C ARG A 294 -10.58 27.29 -4.88
N MET A 295 -9.80 27.12 -5.97
CA MET A 295 -8.96 28.20 -6.49
C MET A 295 -9.76 29.41 -6.98
N ARG A 296 -10.97 29.18 -7.52
CA ARG A 296 -11.82 30.24 -8.06
C ARG A 296 -12.67 30.94 -6.99
N ILE A 297 -13.23 30.20 -6.05
CA ILE A 297 -14.21 30.69 -5.07
C ILE A 297 -13.55 30.99 -3.71
N GLY A 298 -12.37 30.46 -3.45
CA GLY A 298 -11.61 30.69 -2.23
C GLY A 298 -11.97 29.75 -1.06
N VAL A 299 -13.10 29.04 -1.12
CA VAL A 299 -13.54 28.09 -0.09
C VAL A 299 -14.27 26.91 -0.73
N VAL A 300 -14.13 25.72 -0.17
CA VAL A 300 -14.93 24.54 -0.52
C VAL A 300 -15.88 24.28 0.67
N PRO A 301 -17.19 24.26 0.45
CA PRO A 301 -18.14 23.86 1.50
C PRO A 301 -17.84 22.44 1.98
N ALA A 302 -17.88 22.21 3.29
CA ALA A 302 -17.62 20.88 3.86
C ALA A 302 -18.54 19.78 3.26
N ALA A 303 -19.80 20.11 2.94
CA ALA A 303 -20.71 19.21 2.27
C ALA A 303 -20.21 18.79 0.86
N LEU A 304 -19.57 19.68 0.11
CA LEU A 304 -19.01 19.35 -1.19
C LEU A 304 -17.75 18.49 -1.05
N GLU A 305 -16.85 18.86 -0.11
CA GLU A 305 -15.64 18.09 0.18
C GLU A 305 -15.97 16.66 0.61
N TRP A 306 -16.75 16.52 1.68
CA TRP A 306 -17.09 15.20 2.23
C TRP A 306 -18.04 14.41 1.34
N GLY A 307 -18.93 15.10 0.59
CA GLY A 307 -19.78 14.48 -0.39
C GLY A 307 -18.96 13.85 -1.53
N ALA A 308 -18.03 14.60 -2.13
CA ALA A 308 -17.14 14.09 -3.17
C ALA A 308 -16.23 12.97 -2.63
N ALA A 309 -15.60 13.17 -1.47
CA ALA A 309 -14.74 12.18 -0.86
C ALA A 309 -15.52 10.89 -0.49
N GLY A 310 -16.70 11.01 0.11
CA GLY A 310 -17.55 9.88 0.48
C GLY A 310 -18.01 9.07 -0.72
N VAL A 311 -18.46 9.73 -1.79
CA VAL A 311 -18.85 9.06 -3.04
C VAL A 311 -17.67 8.31 -3.66
N LEU A 312 -16.52 8.98 -3.86
CA LEU A 312 -15.36 8.35 -4.45
C LEU A 312 -14.84 7.18 -3.60
N THR A 313 -14.73 7.35 -2.29
CA THR A 313 -14.29 6.29 -1.37
C THR A 313 -15.24 5.08 -1.42
N SER A 314 -16.56 5.31 -1.37
CA SER A 314 -17.55 4.24 -1.41
C SER A 314 -17.57 3.51 -2.75
N VAL A 315 -17.51 4.24 -3.85
CA VAL A 315 -17.50 3.66 -5.20
C VAL A 315 -16.24 2.82 -5.41
N PHE A 316 -15.05 3.39 -5.18
CA PHE A 316 -13.81 2.67 -5.45
C PHE A 316 -13.52 1.59 -4.41
N GLY A 317 -13.89 1.79 -3.14
CA GLY A 317 -13.85 0.74 -2.12
C GLY A 317 -14.78 -0.44 -2.47
N GLY A 318 -16.01 -0.16 -2.89
CA GLY A 318 -16.94 -1.18 -3.38
C GLY A 318 -16.44 -1.90 -4.63
N LEU A 319 -15.92 -1.16 -5.61
CA LEU A 319 -15.33 -1.76 -6.82
C LEU A 319 -14.09 -2.61 -6.49
N ALA A 320 -13.24 -2.18 -5.57
CA ALA A 320 -12.08 -2.96 -5.12
C ALA A 320 -12.52 -4.29 -4.50
N LEU A 321 -13.57 -4.27 -3.67
CA LEU A 321 -14.15 -5.48 -3.08
C LEU A 321 -14.71 -6.42 -4.15
N VAL A 322 -15.51 -5.91 -5.10
CA VAL A 322 -16.05 -6.70 -6.20
C VAL A 322 -14.94 -7.36 -7.02
N ARG A 323 -13.91 -6.58 -7.41
CA ARG A 323 -12.76 -7.09 -8.15
C ARG A 323 -11.93 -8.08 -7.32
N GLY A 324 -11.82 -7.88 -6.01
CA GLY A 324 -11.21 -8.83 -5.09
C GLY A 324 -11.95 -10.17 -5.06
N ILE A 325 -13.28 -10.17 -4.98
CA ILE A 325 -14.10 -11.38 -5.03
C ILE A 325 -13.98 -12.09 -6.38
N GLU A 326 -13.99 -11.35 -7.49
CA GLU A 326 -13.80 -11.92 -8.83
C GLU A 326 -12.42 -12.59 -8.98
N GLY A 327 -11.36 -11.95 -8.49
CA GLY A 327 -10.01 -12.51 -8.47
C GLY A 327 -9.92 -13.76 -7.62
N HIS A 328 -10.48 -13.73 -6.41
CA HIS A 328 -10.54 -14.88 -5.51
C HIS A 328 -11.19 -16.10 -6.19
N ARG A 329 -12.36 -15.92 -6.82
CA ARG A 329 -13.03 -17.00 -7.54
C ARG A 329 -12.19 -17.55 -8.70
N ALA A 330 -11.56 -16.66 -9.48
CA ALA A 330 -10.73 -17.08 -10.60
C ALA A 330 -9.53 -17.92 -10.16
N VAL A 331 -8.85 -17.57 -9.05
CA VAL A 331 -7.72 -18.36 -8.54
C VAL A 331 -8.16 -19.66 -7.88
N GLU A 332 -9.32 -19.73 -7.21
CA GLU A 332 -9.89 -20.98 -6.72
C GLU A 332 -10.17 -21.97 -7.86
N GLU A 333 -10.71 -21.49 -8.99
CA GLU A 333 -10.93 -22.32 -10.17
C GLU A 333 -9.62 -22.86 -10.73
N LEU A 334 -8.56 -22.03 -10.76
CA LEU A 334 -7.23 -22.47 -11.19
C LEU A 334 -6.64 -23.53 -10.27
N ASP A 335 -6.76 -23.37 -8.95
CA ASP A 335 -6.25 -24.34 -7.98
C ASP A 335 -7.03 -25.67 -8.05
N ARG A 336 -8.37 -25.63 -8.25
CA ARG A 336 -9.19 -26.84 -8.47
C ARG A 336 -8.83 -27.56 -9.76
N ALA A 337 -8.60 -26.81 -10.86
CA ALA A 337 -8.21 -27.41 -12.13
C ALA A 337 -6.84 -28.11 -12.06
N LYS A 338 -5.89 -27.51 -11.32
CA LYS A 338 -4.58 -28.14 -11.06
C LYS A 338 -4.72 -29.42 -10.23
N ALA A 339 -5.52 -29.40 -9.18
CA ALA A 339 -5.76 -30.57 -8.33
C ALA A 339 -6.43 -31.73 -9.10
N ALA A 340 -7.31 -31.42 -10.07
CA ALA A 340 -7.97 -32.43 -10.91
C ALA A 340 -7.04 -33.02 -11.99
N SER A 341 -5.90 -32.39 -12.29
CA SER A 341 -4.94 -32.84 -13.31
C SER A 341 -3.71 -33.54 -12.73
N ALA A 342 -3.57 -33.56 -11.40
CA ALA A 342 -2.49 -34.21 -10.65
C ALA A 342 -2.92 -35.61 -10.17
#